data_dd3e4ead697ed3ded229982c5f79065e
#
_entry.id   dd3e4ead697ed3ded229982c5f79065e
#
_cell.length_a   1.000
_cell.length_b   1.000
_cell.length_c   1.000
_cell.angle_alpha   90.00
_cell.angle_beta   90.00
_cell.angle_gamma   90.00
#
_symmetry.space_group_name_H-M   'P 1'
#
loop_
_entity.id
_entity.type
_entity.pdbx_description
1 polymer ?
#
loop_
_entity_poly.entity_id
_entity_poly.type
_entity_poly.pdbx_seq_one_letter_code
_entity_poly.pdbx_strand_id
1 'polypeptide(L)'
;FRITSAAQVRFYDRRGASPKAPGMTSKLTFRLIPGFHTPDWAKGAVMYQIFTDRFCNGDKTNDVLTNEYHYLGKNVHQVKNWDRLPDATDDGLEFYGGDLQGVLDKMDYLQELGIEVIYFNPLFCSPSSHKYDTQDYDHIDPHFGRFVADDGKLLPEDAKDNRDAGRYIRRVTDLRNLEASDELFCQVVTEAHRRGMRVILDGVFNHCGSFNKWMDRERIYENAPGYAKGAYVSKDSPYHDYFTFHKKKWPYNDSYDGWWDYDTLPKLNYEASEELCEYILQVGRKWVSAPYSADGWRLDVAADLGHSGIFNHNFWKRFRNAVKEANPNAIILAENYGPSGKWLQGDEWDTVMNYDAFMEPLTFFLTGMEKHSDEYHPELEGDTKEFWKQMIHAGGENFNEASLYVAMNELSNHDHSRFLTRTSHITGRVGTHRNRTADQKVMKEVMREAVAVQMTWPGAPTLYYGDEAGVCGFTDPDNRRTYPWGHEDQEMISFHKDMIRIHKENEELKTGSLLRLQIQTDRNVLAYGRFNHRAACIVAVNNNARAVTETLDVRYLGIARDTYVRQLLISTAKGYETTAIQMAVRDGKLTLDLPARSVIVLKYVKKETQDPGYVKYRFPEFT
;
A
#
# COMPACT_ATOMS: atom_id res chain seq x y z
N PHE A 1 9.86 -30.20 1.73
CA PHE A 1 9.28 -31.55 1.73
C PHE A 1 10.29 -32.59 1.29
N ARG A 2 10.23 -33.80 1.87
CA ARG A 2 10.95 -34.96 1.36
C ARG A 2 9.98 -35.87 0.63
N ILE A 3 10.24 -36.12 -0.64
CA ILE A 3 9.40 -36.96 -1.50
C ILE A 3 10.21 -38.21 -1.82
N THR A 4 9.68 -39.40 -1.49
CA THR A 4 10.32 -40.68 -1.72
C THR A 4 9.48 -41.50 -2.70
N SER A 5 10.10 -41.97 -3.77
CA SER A 5 9.57 -42.99 -4.66
C SER A 5 10.46 -44.26 -4.57
N ALA A 6 10.02 -45.39 -5.13
CA ALA A 6 10.75 -46.64 -5.06
C ALA A 6 12.23 -46.58 -5.54
N ALA A 7 12.55 -45.59 -6.38
CA ALA A 7 13.88 -45.45 -6.99
C ALA A 7 14.65 -44.19 -6.58
N GLN A 8 14.01 -43.17 -5.98
CA GLN A 8 14.63 -41.88 -5.76
C GLN A 8 14.06 -41.15 -4.54
N VAL A 9 14.92 -40.37 -3.87
CA VAL A 9 14.52 -39.38 -2.88
C VAL A 9 14.79 -38.01 -3.46
N ARG A 10 13.81 -37.10 -3.32
CA ARG A 10 13.93 -35.68 -3.68
C ARG A 10 13.47 -34.81 -2.52
N PHE A 11 14.11 -33.67 -2.39
CA PHE A 11 13.72 -32.62 -1.45
C PHE A 11 13.13 -31.47 -2.24
N TYR A 12 12.00 -30.98 -1.80
CA TYR A 12 11.29 -29.89 -2.45
C TYR A 12 11.22 -28.69 -1.50
N ASP A 13 11.76 -27.58 -1.92
CA ASP A 13 11.74 -26.30 -1.24
C ASP A 13 11.28 -25.19 -2.20
N ARG A 14 11.36 -23.90 -1.80
CA ARG A 14 10.95 -22.76 -2.65
C ARG A 14 11.72 -22.64 -3.97
N ARG A 15 12.87 -23.27 -4.10
CA ARG A 15 13.65 -23.33 -5.36
C ARG A 15 13.17 -24.41 -6.31
N GLY A 16 12.38 -25.34 -5.82
CA GLY A 16 11.96 -26.52 -6.55
C GLY A 16 12.55 -27.81 -5.96
N ALA A 17 12.72 -28.85 -6.78
CA ALA A 17 13.19 -30.14 -6.34
C ALA A 17 14.73 -30.28 -6.43
N SER A 18 15.35 -30.87 -5.41
CA SER A 18 16.78 -31.13 -5.34
C SER A 18 17.05 -32.55 -4.88
N PRO A 19 18.12 -33.23 -5.34
CA PRO A 19 18.56 -34.53 -4.80
C PRO A 19 19.22 -34.39 -3.42
N LYS A 20 19.66 -33.19 -3.03
CA LYS A 20 20.31 -32.91 -1.75
C LYS A 20 19.31 -32.34 -0.75
N ALA A 21 19.40 -32.79 0.51
CA ALA A 21 18.62 -32.17 1.57
C ALA A 21 19.01 -30.70 1.74
N PRO A 22 18.03 -29.78 1.84
CA PRO A 22 18.33 -28.39 2.21
C PRO A 22 18.88 -28.35 3.63
N GLY A 23 19.78 -27.40 3.92
CA GLY A 23 20.22 -27.14 5.29
C GLY A 23 19.03 -26.75 6.17
N MET A 24 19.04 -27.17 7.45
CA MET A 24 17.92 -26.93 8.40
C MET A 24 17.63 -25.44 8.67
N THR A 25 18.56 -24.54 8.35
CA THR A 25 18.42 -23.07 8.46
C THR A 25 18.08 -22.40 7.13
N SER A 26 17.63 -23.16 6.14
CA SER A 26 17.41 -22.63 4.80
C SER A 26 16.25 -21.64 4.77
N LYS A 27 16.53 -20.39 4.40
CA LYS A 27 15.57 -19.33 4.08
C LYS A 27 14.63 -19.72 2.93
N LEU A 28 14.88 -20.85 2.29
CA LEU A 28 14.19 -21.38 1.12
C LEU A 28 13.19 -22.49 1.46
N THR A 29 13.03 -22.83 2.74
CA THR A 29 12.01 -23.80 3.17
C THR A 29 10.63 -23.14 3.22
N PHE A 30 9.59 -23.91 2.90
CA PHE A 30 8.21 -23.47 3.15
C PHE A 30 7.97 -23.32 4.64
N ARG A 31 7.39 -22.20 5.05
CA ARG A 31 6.99 -21.95 6.42
C ARG A 31 5.49 -22.18 6.55
N LEU A 32 5.11 -23.22 7.27
CA LEU A 32 3.72 -23.51 7.60
C LEU A 32 3.46 -23.15 9.06
N ILE A 33 2.48 -22.30 9.30
CA ILE A 33 2.07 -21.88 10.64
C ILE A 33 0.69 -22.51 10.90
N PRO A 34 0.61 -23.55 11.74
CA PRO A 34 -0.66 -24.20 12.02
C PRO A 34 -1.68 -23.23 12.62
N GLY A 35 -2.90 -23.24 12.09
CA GLY A 35 -3.99 -22.37 12.57
C GLY A 35 -3.92 -20.91 12.09
N PHE A 36 -2.87 -20.51 11.37
CA PHE A 36 -2.80 -19.18 10.80
C PHE A 36 -3.50 -19.12 9.43
N HIS A 37 -4.44 -18.21 9.33
CA HIS A 37 -5.17 -17.93 8.10
C HIS A 37 -5.29 -16.41 7.89
N THR A 38 -5.07 -15.97 6.68
CA THR A 38 -5.41 -14.62 6.23
C THR A 38 -6.80 -14.63 5.60
N PRO A 39 -7.54 -13.53 5.64
CA PRO A 39 -8.86 -13.46 5.04
C PRO A 39 -8.86 -13.86 3.56
N ASP A 40 -9.78 -14.73 3.16
CA ASP A 40 -9.82 -15.23 1.77
C ASP A 40 -10.09 -14.12 0.76
N TRP A 41 -10.89 -13.12 1.13
CA TRP A 41 -11.20 -11.97 0.28
C TRP A 41 -9.95 -11.13 -0.06
N ALA A 42 -8.91 -11.14 0.79
CA ALA A 42 -7.71 -10.32 0.61
C ALA A 42 -6.64 -10.98 -0.29
N LYS A 43 -6.75 -12.31 -0.53
CA LYS A 43 -5.77 -13.04 -1.34
C LYS A 43 -5.82 -12.61 -2.79
N GLY A 44 -4.77 -11.91 -3.23
CA GLY A 44 -4.68 -11.34 -4.57
C GLY A 44 -5.77 -10.30 -4.86
N ALA A 45 -6.34 -9.68 -3.85
CA ALA A 45 -7.34 -8.63 -4.06
C ALA A 45 -6.71 -7.38 -4.66
N VAL A 46 -7.39 -6.78 -5.63
CA VAL A 46 -6.95 -5.52 -6.24
C VAL A 46 -7.33 -4.37 -5.32
N MET A 47 -6.30 -3.75 -4.73
CA MET A 47 -6.45 -2.66 -3.78
C MET A 47 -6.24 -1.30 -4.45
N TYR A 48 -6.84 -0.25 -3.89
CA TYR A 48 -6.71 1.12 -4.36
C TYR A 48 -6.50 2.05 -3.17
N GLN A 49 -5.32 2.67 -3.09
CA GLN A 49 -4.96 3.61 -2.03
C GLN A 49 -5.47 5.00 -2.38
N ILE A 50 -6.24 5.61 -1.47
CA ILE A 50 -6.80 6.96 -1.62
C ILE A 50 -6.15 7.91 -0.62
N PHE A 51 -5.50 8.96 -1.14
CA PHE A 51 -5.14 10.16 -0.40
C PHE A 51 -6.31 11.14 -0.50
N THR A 52 -7.16 11.19 0.53
CA THR A 52 -8.52 11.75 0.46
C THR A 52 -8.54 13.20 0.01
N ASP A 53 -7.69 14.07 0.59
CA ASP A 53 -7.61 15.50 0.23
C ASP A 53 -7.34 15.76 -1.26
N ARG A 54 -6.76 14.80 -1.98
CA ARG A 54 -6.32 14.93 -3.36
C ARG A 54 -7.10 14.07 -4.35
N PHE A 55 -8.11 13.32 -3.89
CA PHE A 55 -8.86 12.40 -4.76
C PHE A 55 -10.05 13.08 -5.46
N CYS A 56 -11.01 13.60 -4.69
CA CYS A 56 -12.18 14.27 -5.23
C CYS A 56 -12.85 15.13 -4.17
N ASN A 57 -13.12 16.40 -4.48
CA ASN A 57 -13.89 17.33 -3.64
C ASN A 57 -15.39 17.19 -3.97
N GLY A 58 -16.15 16.54 -3.10
CA GLY A 58 -17.58 16.32 -3.26
C GLY A 58 -18.44 17.36 -2.53
N ASP A 59 -17.95 17.88 -1.39
CA ASP A 59 -18.65 18.88 -0.57
C ASP A 59 -17.74 20.05 -0.22
N LYS A 60 -17.82 21.13 -0.99
CA LYS A 60 -17.01 22.32 -0.76
C LYS A 60 -17.32 23.07 0.54
N THR A 61 -18.36 22.68 1.26
CA THR A 61 -18.73 23.33 2.53
C THR A 61 -17.87 22.82 3.69
N ASN A 62 -17.21 21.67 3.54
CA ASN A 62 -16.30 21.10 4.54
C ASN A 62 -14.83 21.44 4.31
N ASP A 63 -14.48 22.15 3.25
CA ASP A 63 -13.10 22.54 2.94
C ASP A 63 -12.42 23.25 4.12
N VAL A 64 -11.14 22.94 4.34
CA VAL A 64 -10.27 23.75 5.21
C VAL A 64 -10.12 25.13 4.60
N LEU A 65 -10.37 26.17 5.39
CA LEU A 65 -10.33 27.55 4.93
C LEU A 65 -8.94 28.17 5.16
N THR A 66 -8.56 29.09 4.30
CA THR A 66 -7.35 29.90 4.53
C THR A 66 -7.45 30.64 5.86
N ASN A 67 -6.39 30.56 6.69
CA ASN A 67 -6.33 31.10 8.04
C ASN A 67 -7.31 30.44 9.04
N GLU A 68 -7.70 29.21 8.82
CA GLU A 68 -8.59 28.52 9.75
C GLU A 68 -7.89 28.19 11.07
N TYR A 69 -6.64 27.76 11.01
CA TYR A 69 -5.76 27.52 12.17
C TYR A 69 -4.30 27.72 11.80
N HIS A 70 -3.44 27.72 12.82
CA HIS A 70 -1.99 27.87 12.71
C HIS A 70 -1.30 26.53 12.95
N TYR A 71 -0.43 26.08 12.05
CA TYR A 71 0.30 24.83 12.12
C TYR A 71 1.69 24.98 11.48
N LEU A 72 2.71 24.31 12.01
CA LEU A 72 4.10 24.35 11.49
C LEU A 72 4.65 25.78 11.29
N GLY A 73 4.24 26.72 12.18
CA GLY A 73 4.71 28.10 12.13
C GLY A 73 4.04 29.00 11.10
N LYS A 74 3.00 28.51 10.40
CA LYS A 74 2.22 29.25 9.39
C LYS A 74 0.72 28.99 9.58
N ASN A 75 -0.12 29.84 9.01
CA ASN A 75 -1.53 29.51 8.86
C ASN A 75 -1.74 28.56 7.68
N VAL A 76 -2.69 27.65 7.85
CA VAL A 76 -3.13 26.76 6.76
C VAL A 76 -3.82 27.54 5.64
N HIS A 77 -3.84 26.97 4.44
CA HIS A 77 -4.52 27.61 3.32
C HIS A 77 -5.22 26.63 2.39
N GLN A 78 -6.36 27.08 1.90
CA GLN A 78 -7.16 26.41 0.90
C GLN A 78 -6.58 26.61 -0.49
N VAL A 79 -6.35 25.52 -1.22
CA VAL A 79 -5.98 25.56 -2.64
C VAL A 79 -7.25 25.54 -3.49
N LYS A 80 -7.60 26.67 -4.08
CA LYS A 80 -8.84 26.81 -4.88
C LYS A 80 -8.73 26.22 -6.29
N ASN A 81 -7.53 26.12 -6.82
CA ASN A 81 -7.30 25.54 -8.13
C ASN A 81 -6.89 24.07 -7.96
N TRP A 82 -7.79 23.15 -8.28
CA TRP A 82 -7.60 21.70 -8.20
C TRP A 82 -6.37 21.21 -8.97
N ASP A 83 -6.05 21.82 -10.11
CA ASP A 83 -4.94 21.42 -10.98
C ASP A 83 -3.58 22.05 -10.58
N ARG A 84 -3.54 22.82 -9.48
CA ARG A 84 -2.29 23.39 -8.99
C ARG A 84 -1.41 22.28 -8.44
N LEU A 85 -0.13 22.29 -8.79
CA LEU A 85 0.84 21.35 -8.22
C LEU A 85 1.16 21.69 -6.76
N PRO A 86 1.43 20.67 -5.90
CA PRO A 86 1.82 20.88 -4.51
C PRO A 86 3.08 21.73 -4.38
N ASP A 87 3.16 22.53 -3.33
CA ASP A 87 4.34 23.34 -3.01
C ASP A 87 5.22 22.60 -2.00
N ALA A 88 6.51 22.45 -2.32
CA ALA A 88 7.49 21.78 -1.47
C ALA A 88 7.68 22.44 -0.09
N THR A 89 7.35 23.74 0.05
CA THR A 89 7.56 24.50 1.29
C THR A 89 6.35 24.49 2.21
N ASP A 90 5.21 24.03 1.73
CA ASP A 90 3.93 24.07 2.43
C ASP A 90 3.28 22.68 2.57
N ASP A 91 4.10 21.62 2.58
CA ASP A 91 3.62 20.25 2.82
C ASP A 91 2.86 20.17 4.15
N GLY A 92 1.69 19.54 4.11
CA GLY A 92 0.78 19.44 5.26
C GLY A 92 -0.11 20.67 5.48
N LEU A 93 0.22 21.85 4.92
CA LEU A 93 -0.50 23.12 5.09
C LEU A 93 -1.45 23.47 3.95
N GLU A 94 -1.29 22.81 2.80
CA GLU A 94 -2.13 22.99 1.60
C GLU A 94 -3.26 21.98 1.57
N PHE A 95 -4.49 22.49 1.47
CA PHE A 95 -5.71 21.67 1.40
C PHE A 95 -6.43 21.88 0.08
N TYR A 96 -6.69 20.79 -0.65
CA TYR A 96 -7.39 20.81 -1.94
C TYR A 96 -8.87 20.48 -1.79
N GLY A 97 -9.27 20.00 -0.62
CA GLY A 97 -10.66 19.80 -0.25
C GLY A 97 -11.27 18.47 -0.72
N GLY A 98 -10.46 17.49 -1.11
CA GLY A 98 -10.98 16.14 -1.33
C GLY A 98 -11.56 15.56 -0.04
N ASP A 99 -12.66 14.81 -0.14
CA ASP A 99 -13.47 14.37 0.99
C ASP A 99 -14.17 13.01 0.77
N LEU A 100 -14.84 12.51 1.79
CA LEU A 100 -15.59 11.26 1.73
C LEU A 100 -16.83 11.33 0.83
N GLN A 101 -17.43 12.52 0.64
CA GLN A 101 -18.51 12.69 -0.34
C GLN A 101 -17.95 12.52 -1.76
N GLY A 102 -16.78 13.10 -2.05
CA GLY A 102 -16.09 12.90 -3.33
C GLY A 102 -15.73 11.45 -3.60
N VAL A 103 -15.35 10.69 -2.56
CA VAL A 103 -15.15 9.24 -2.70
C VAL A 103 -16.46 8.53 -3.04
N LEU A 104 -17.56 8.86 -2.38
CA LEU A 104 -18.91 8.33 -2.71
C LEU A 104 -19.28 8.64 -4.17
N ASP A 105 -19.05 9.85 -4.63
CA ASP A 105 -19.35 10.29 -5.99
C ASP A 105 -18.54 9.52 -7.04
N LYS A 106 -17.41 8.96 -6.65
CA LYS A 106 -16.49 8.18 -7.52
C LYS A 106 -16.56 6.66 -7.32
N MET A 107 -17.49 6.15 -6.54
CA MET A 107 -17.64 4.70 -6.33
C MET A 107 -17.93 3.92 -7.62
N ASP A 108 -18.66 4.51 -8.58
CA ASP A 108 -18.88 3.89 -9.89
C ASP A 108 -17.57 3.74 -10.66
N TYR A 109 -16.73 4.78 -10.64
CA TYR A 109 -15.41 4.73 -11.25
C TYR A 109 -14.53 3.61 -10.67
N LEU A 110 -14.46 3.50 -9.34
CA LEU A 110 -13.69 2.46 -8.67
C LEU A 110 -14.20 1.05 -9.00
N GLN A 111 -15.52 0.89 -9.05
CA GLN A 111 -16.15 -0.38 -9.43
C GLN A 111 -15.86 -0.74 -10.89
N GLU A 112 -15.96 0.22 -11.81
CA GLU A 112 -15.66 0.04 -13.24
C GLU A 112 -14.18 -0.23 -13.51
N LEU A 113 -13.28 0.35 -12.72
CA LEU A 113 -11.85 0.05 -12.74
C LEU A 113 -11.58 -1.39 -12.30
N GLY A 114 -12.48 -1.97 -11.50
CA GLY A 114 -12.42 -3.33 -11.01
C GLY A 114 -11.82 -3.49 -9.63
N ILE A 115 -11.78 -2.42 -8.84
CA ILE A 115 -11.26 -2.39 -7.46
C ILE A 115 -12.06 -3.32 -6.55
N GLU A 116 -11.35 -4.04 -5.69
CA GLU A 116 -11.92 -4.96 -4.70
C GLU A 116 -11.73 -4.43 -3.26
N VAL A 117 -10.74 -3.56 -3.03
CA VAL A 117 -10.45 -2.99 -1.70
C VAL A 117 -10.07 -1.53 -1.82
N ILE A 118 -10.68 -0.67 -1.02
CA ILE A 118 -10.26 0.72 -0.83
C ILE A 118 -9.42 0.79 0.43
N TYR A 119 -8.18 1.23 0.31
CA TYR A 119 -7.32 1.59 1.44
C TYR A 119 -7.24 3.11 1.52
N PHE A 120 -7.71 3.66 2.62
CA PHE A 120 -7.61 5.09 2.91
C PHE A 120 -6.32 5.41 3.65
N ASN A 121 -5.58 6.43 3.20
CA ASN A 121 -4.67 7.16 4.08
C ASN A 121 -5.45 7.68 5.29
N PRO A 122 -4.81 8.12 6.39
CA PRO A 122 -5.52 8.42 7.63
C PRO A 122 -6.75 9.32 7.43
N LEU A 123 -7.86 8.95 8.07
CA LEU A 123 -9.14 9.69 8.00
C LEU A 123 -9.50 10.38 9.33
N PHE A 124 -8.80 10.04 10.41
CA PHE A 124 -9.10 10.58 11.73
C PHE A 124 -8.79 12.06 11.81
N CYS A 125 -9.49 12.77 12.70
CA CYS A 125 -9.30 14.20 12.91
C CYS A 125 -7.80 14.52 13.10
N SER A 126 -7.26 15.42 12.28
CA SER A 126 -5.83 15.75 12.22
C SER A 126 -5.60 17.08 11.53
N PRO A 127 -4.58 17.87 11.96
CA PRO A 127 -4.38 19.22 11.42
C PRO A 127 -3.69 19.28 10.06
N SER A 128 -2.96 18.22 9.64
CA SER A 128 -2.31 18.21 8.33
C SER A 128 -3.20 17.67 7.23
N SER A 129 -2.86 17.96 5.97
CA SER A 129 -3.55 17.37 4.81
C SER A 129 -3.26 15.87 4.65
N HIS A 130 -2.13 15.37 5.17
CA HIS A 130 -1.77 13.94 5.15
C HIS A 130 -2.33 13.15 6.34
N LYS A 131 -2.67 13.81 7.45
CA LYS A 131 -3.32 13.27 8.66
C LYS A 131 -2.55 12.18 9.42
N TYR A 132 -1.23 12.11 9.27
CA TYR A 132 -0.36 11.25 10.09
C TYR A 132 -0.05 11.84 11.48
N ASP A 133 -0.65 12.96 11.84
CA ASP A 133 -0.56 13.67 13.11
C ASP A 133 -1.93 13.68 13.83
N THR A 134 -2.41 12.49 14.17
CA THR A 134 -3.77 12.26 14.66
C THR A 134 -4.11 13.11 15.89
N GLN A 135 -5.20 13.87 15.79
CA GLN A 135 -5.75 14.71 16.83
C GLN A 135 -6.80 13.99 17.68
N ASP A 136 -7.63 13.15 17.06
CA ASP A 136 -8.66 12.36 17.72
C ASP A 136 -8.85 11.01 17.00
N TYR A 137 -8.58 9.89 17.71
CA TYR A 137 -8.73 8.53 17.17
C TYR A 137 -10.17 8.03 17.17
N ASP A 138 -11.07 8.76 17.85
CA ASP A 138 -12.46 8.32 18.01
C ASP A 138 -13.37 8.74 16.87
N HIS A 139 -12.94 9.73 16.06
CA HIS A 139 -13.79 10.36 15.05
C HIS A 139 -13.07 10.63 13.74
N ILE A 140 -13.83 10.49 12.66
CA ILE A 140 -13.43 10.94 11.32
C ILE A 140 -13.27 12.46 11.34
N ASP A 141 -12.28 12.97 10.61
CA ASP A 141 -12.08 14.42 10.48
C ASP A 141 -13.29 15.08 9.84
N PRO A 142 -13.90 16.08 10.50
CA PRO A 142 -15.05 16.78 9.93
C PRO A 142 -14.78 17.49 8.61
N HIS A 143 -13.50 17.81 8.29
CA HIS A 143 -13.11 18.34 6.97
C HIS A 143 -13.13 17.27 5.86
N PHE A 144 -13.11 15.97 6.22
CA PHE A 144 -13.43 14.88 5.30
C PHE A 144 -14.89 14.45 5.40
N GLY A 145 -15.58 14.89 6.43
CA GLY A 145 -16.94 14.53 6.81
C GLY A 145 -17.97 15.61 6.53
N ARG A 146 -18.73 15.98 7.56
CA ARG A 146 -19.82 16.96 7.46
C ARG A 146 -19.81 17.92 8.65
N PHE A 147 -20.05 19.21 8.38
CA PHE A 147 -20.35 20.18 9.42
C PHE A 147 -21.87 20.32 9.63
N VAL A 148 -22.29 20.18 10.89
CA VAL A 148 -23.64 20.53 11.38
C VAL A 148 -23.60 21.89 12.05
N ALA A 149 -22.47 22.21 12.69
CA ALA A 149 -22.20 23.50 13.31
C ALA A 149 -20.91 24.06 12.71
N ASP A 150 -21.03 25.17 11.99
CA ASP A 150 -19.92 25.82 11.29
C ASP A 150 -19.99 27.34 11.49
N ASP A 151 -19.64 27.77 12.71
CA ASP A 151 -19.55 29.18 13.09
C ASP A 151 -18.20 29.47 13.75
N GLY A 152 -17.93 30.72 14.00
CA GLY A 152 -16.68 31.17 14.59
C GLY A 152 -15.80 31.97 13.64
N LYS A 153 -14.74 32.55 14.18
CA LYS A 153 -13.82 33.42 13.45
C LYS A 153 -12.66 32.63 12.89
N LEU A 154 -12.19 33.04 11.73
CA LEU A 154 -10.87 32.66 11.21
C LEU A 154 -9.77 33.44 11.96
N LEU A 155 -8.56 32.90 11.95
CA LEU A 155 -7.39 33.59 12.49
C LEU A 155 -7.03 34.82 11.64
N PRO A 156 -6.43 35.86 12.23
CA PRO A 156 -5.74 36.89 11.46
C PRO A 156 -4.52 36.30 10.75
N GLU A 157 -4.09 36.95 9.68
CA GLU A 157 -2.98 36.46 8.83
C GLU A 157 -1.65 36.35 9.58
N ASP A 158 -1.44 37.17 10.62
CA ASP A 158 -0.25 37.23 11.47
C ASP A 158 -0.37 36.43 12.78
N ALA A 159 -1.37 35.55 12.90
CA ALA A 159 -1.56 34.74 14.10
C ALA A 159 -0.31 33.90 14.42
N LYS A 160 -0.07 33.68 15.71
CA LYS A 160 1.09 32.92 16.22
C LYS A 160 0.69 31.64 16.93
N ASP A 161 -0.59 31.48 17.22
CA ASP A 161 -1.16 30.33 17.92
C ASP A 161 -2.65 30.18 17.59
N ASN A 162 -3.26 29.12 18.12
CA ASN A 162 -4.64 28.74 17.83
C ASN A 162 -5.67 29.22 18.87
N ARG A 163 -5.31 30.09 19.83
CA ARG A 163 -6.23 30.51 20.90
C ARG A 163 -7.49 31.17 20.38
N ASP A 164 -7.39 31.86 19.26
CA ASP A 164 -8.49 32.58 18.61
C ASP A 164 -9.01 31.86 17.35
N ALA A 165 -8.60 30.60 17.11
CA ALA A 165 -9.06 29.76 15.99
C ALA A 165 -10.49 29.23 16.23
N GLY A 166 -11.42 30.16 16.53
CA GLY A 166 -12.75 29.81 17.02
C GLY A 166 -13.55 28.93 16.07
N ARG A 167 -13.37 29.10 14.75
CA ARG A 167 -14.05 28.27 13.75
C ARG A 167 -13.47 26.84 13.72
N TYR A 168 -12.15 26.70 13.68
CA TYR A 168 -11.50 25.38 13.72
C TYR A 168 -11.88 24.63 14.99
N ILE A 169 -11.71 25.28 16.16
CA ILE A 169 -12.10 24.67 17.44
C ILE A 169 -13.55 24.20 17.39
N ARG A 170 -14.48 25.01 16.89
CA ARG A 170 -15.88 24.64 16.73
C ARG A 170 -16.07 23.44 15.84
N ARG A 171 -15.40 23.42 14.67
CA ARG A 171 -15.50 22.36 13.69
C ARG A 171 -15.05 20.99 14.26
N VAL A 172 -13.92 20.96 14.99
CA VAL A 172 -13.28 19.71 15.45
C VAL A 172 -13.62 19.28 16.88
N THR A 173 -14.36 20.10 17.64
CA THR A 173 -14.75 19.77 19.04
C THR A 173 -16.26 19.64 19.24
N ASP A 174 -17.09 20.10 18.30
CA ASP A 174 -18.54 19.92 18.39
C ASP A 174 -18.92 18.49 18.05
N LEU A 175 -19.47 17.77 19.03
CA LEU A 175 -19.82 16.36 18.89
C LEU A 175 -20.77 16.09 17.70
N ARG A 176 -21.63 17.04 17.34
CA ARG A 176 -22.54 16.88 16.20
C ARG A 176 -21.79 16.80 14.87
N ASN A 177 -20.67 17.54 14.71
CA ASN A 177 -19.83 17.47 13.53
C ASN A 177 -19.08 16.12 13.48
N LEU A 178 -18.55 15.70 14.62
CA LEU A 178 -17.82 14.44 14.76
C LEU A 178 -18.74 13.25 14.43
N GLU A 179 -19.92 13.19 15.04
CA GLU A 179 -20.92 12.13 14.79
C GLU A 179 -21.42 12.13 13.33
N ALA A 180 -21.69 13.30 12.74
CA ALA A 180 -22.13 13.41 11.34
C ALA A 180 -21.04 12.94 10.37
N SER A 181 -19.78 13.14 10.73
CA SER A 181 -18.63 12.67 9.94
C SER A 181 -18.45 11.15 10.04
N ASP A 182 -18.63 10.59 11.23
CA ASP A 182 -18.66 9.14 11.46
C ASP A 182 -19.80 8.48 10.67
N GLU A 183 -20.98 9.10 10.65
CA GLU A 183 -22.13 8.62 9.86
C GLU A 183 -21.84 8.61 8.34
N LEU A 184 -21.15 9.64 7.83
CA LEU A 184 -20.74 9.67 6.43
C LEU A 184 -19.74 8.54 6.12
N PHE A 185 -18.80 8.27 7.00
CA PHE A 185 -17.90 7.13 6.85
C PHE A 185 -18.67 5.79 6.82
N CYS A 186 -19.65 5.61 7.71
CA CYS A 186 -20.53 4.42 7.67
C CYS A 186 -21.26 4.29 6.32
N GLN A 187 -21.66 5.41 5.70
CA GLN A 187 -22.27 5.41 4.36
C GLN A 187 -21.25 4.97 3.29
N VAL A 188 -19.99 5.46 3.37
CA VAL A 188 -18.90 5.04 2.47
C VAL A 188 -18.68 3.53 2.55
N VAL A 189 -18.54 2.99 3.76
CA VAL A 189 -18.32 1.54 3.96
C VAL A 189 -19.51 0.73 3.46
N THR A 190 -20.73 1.16 3.78
CA THR A 190 -21.96 0.50 3.33
C THR A 190 -22.04 0.45 1.80
N GLU A 191 -21.74 1.58 1.13
CA GLU A 191 -21.78 1.67 -0.33
C GLU A 191 -20.65 0.84 -0.98
N ALA A 192 -19.45 0.83 -0.39
CA ALA A 192 -18.37 -0.05 -0.82
C ALA A 192 -18.77 -1.52 -0.72
N HIS A 193 -19.32 -1.95 0.41
CA HIS A 193 -19.78 -3.32 0.61
C HIS A 193 -20.91 -3.70 -0.34
N ARG A 194 -21.87 -2.79 -0.61
CA ARG A 194 -22.95 -3.02 -1.58
C ARG A 194 -22.41 -3.31 -2.98
N ARG A 195 -21.26 -2.75 -3.33
CA ARG A 195 -20.55 -2.98 -4.61
C ARG A 195 -19.57 -4.14 -4.56
N GLY A 196 -19.45 -4.85 -3.44
CA GLY A 196 -18.51 -5.96 -3.25
C GLY A 196 -17.08 -5.52 -2.97
N MET A 197 -16.86 -4.24 -2.67
CA MET A 197 -15.57 -3.70 -2.26
C MET A 197 -15.42 -3.72 -0.74
N ARG A 198 -14.18 -3.81 -0.25
CA ARG A 198 -13.78 -3.76 1.17
C ARG A 198 -13.11 -2.43 1.50
N VAL A 199 -13.01 -2.11 2.78
CA VAL A 199 -12.42 -0.85 3.26
C VAL A 199 -11.38 -1.12 4.33
N ILE A 200 -10.16 -0.60 4.15
CA ILE A 200 -9.06 -0.64 5.11
C ILE A 200 -8.77 0.79 5.59
N LEU A 201 -8.65 0.95 6.90
CA LEU A 201 -8.26 2.20 7.57
C LEU A 201 -6.76 2.23 7.87
N ASP A 202 -6.20 3.44 7.95
CA ASP A 202 -4.83 3.67 8.41
C ASP A 202 -4.81 3.99 9.91
N GLY A 203 -4.03 3.24 10.67
CA GLY A 203 -3.87 3.36 12.12
C GLY A 203 -2.51 3.92 12.49
N VAL A 204 -2.46 5.20 12.83
CA VAL A 204 -1.24 5.90 13.27
C VAL A 204 -1.13 5.80 14.78
N PHE A 205 -0.63 4.67 15.30
CA PHE A 205 -0.64 4.37 16.73
C PHE A 205 0.72 4.54 17.43
N ASN A 206 1.80 4.76 16.68
CA ASN A 206 3.13 4.96 17.25
C ASN A 206 3.26 6.32 17.96
N HIS A 207 2.62 7.35 17.43
CA HIS A 207 2.63 8.73 17.89
C HIS A 207 1.27 9.37 17.67
N CYS A 208 1.05 10.54 18.21
CA CYS A 208 -0.10 11.38 17.88
C CYS A 208 0.36 12.73 17.35
N GLY A 209 -0.58 13.62 16.98
CA GLY A 209 -0.26 15.00 16.63
C GLY A 209 -0.14 15.91 17.85
N SER A 210 0.51 17.07 17.70
CA SER A 210 0.57 18.11 18.75
C SER A 210 -0.80 18.70 19.09
N PHE A 211 -1.75 18.59 18.17
CA PHE A 211 -3.16 18.97 18.35
C PHE A 211 -3.97 17.92 19.12
N ASN A 212 -3.45 16.73 19.34
CA ASN A 212 -4.19 15.63 19.95
C ASN A 212 -4.76 16.03 21.32
N LYS A 213 -6.02 15.67 21.58
CA LYS A 213 -6.74 15.99 22.83
C LYS A 213 -6.02 15.53 24.12
N TRP A 214 -5.15 14.51 24.03
CA TRP A 214 -4.37 14.04 25.16
C TRP A 214 -3.15 14.93 25.46
N MET A 215 -2.51 15.46 24.40
CA MET A 215 -1.37 16.38 24.53
C MET A 215 -1.85 17.83 24.64
N ASP A 216 -2.67 18.28 23.69
CA ASP A 216 -3.23 19.64 23.56
C ASP A 216 -2.15 20.74 23.59
N ARG A 217 -1.03 20.52 22.89
CA ARG A 217 0.03 21.53 22.77
C ARG A 217 -0.49 22.80 22.11
N GLU A 218 -1.34 22.66 21.13
CA GLU A 218 -1.89 23.76 20.35
C GLU A 218 -3.12 24.41 21.01
N ARG A 219 -3.52 23.91 22.20
CA ARG A 219 -4.54 24.49 23.08
C ARG A 219 -5.94 24.56 22.45
N ILE A 220 -6.26 23.57 21.63
CA ILE A 220 -7.56 23.43 20.96
C ILE A 220 -8.64 23.02 21.97
N TYR A 221 -8.29 22.14 22.92
CA TYR A 221 -9.21 21.53 23.89
C TYR A 221 -9.18 22.20 25.27
N GLU A 222 -8.18 23.05 25.58
CA GLU A 222 -7.97 23.62 26.89
C GLU A 222 -9.23 24.28 27.51
N ASN A 223 -10.06 24.91 26.68
CA ASN A 223 -11.29 25.56 27.07
C ASN A 223 -12.53 24.99 26.37
N ALA A 224 -12.41 23.89 25.63
CA ALA A 224 -13.53 23.28 24.95
C ALA A 224 -14.40 22.49 25.97
N PRO A 225 -15.73 22.71 25.99
CA PRO A 225 -16.61 22.00 26.90
C PRO A 225 -16.58 20.48 26.67
N GLY A 226 -16.51 19.72 27.77
CA GLY A 226 -16.55 18.26 27.76
C GLY A 226 -15.17 17.59 27.59
N TYR A 227 -14.10 18.35 27.44
CA TYR A 227 -12.73 17.82 27.33
C TYR A 227 -11.92 18.07 28.59
N ALA A 228 -11.09 17.09 28.97
CA ALA A 228 -10.10 17.27 30.02
C ALA A 228 -8.91 18.07 29.47
N LYS A 229 -8.15 18.72 30.33
CA LYS A 229 -6.92 19.43 29.96
C LYS A 229 -5.87 18.42 29.48
N GLY A 230 -5.22 18.70 28.37
CA GLY A 230 -4.13 17.89 27.87
C GLY A 230 -2.89 17.88 28.77
N ALA A 231 -2.01 16.90 28.52
CA ALA A 231 -0.78 16.69 29.31
C ALA A 231 0.23 17.84 29.18
N TYR A 232 0.27 18.54 28.05
CA TYR A 232 1.05 19.76 27.88
C TYR A 232 0.56 20.91 28.78
N VAL A 233 -0.76 21.04 28.89
CA VAL A 233 -1.42 22.14 29.61
C VAL A 233 -1.30 22.00 31.12
N SER A 234 -1.46 20.76 31.64
CA SER A 234 -1.53 20.53 33.11
C SER A 234 -0.78 19.27 33.54
N LYS A 235 -0.03 19.37 34.63
CA LYS A 235 0.58 18.18 35.28
C LYS A 235 -0.44 17.21 35.86
N ASP A 236 -1.65 17.68 36.14
CA ASP A 236 -2.73 16.89 36.72
C ASP A 236 -3.69 16.36 35.61
N SER A 237 -3.25 16.40 34.34
CA SER A 237 -3.97 15.83 33.23
C SER A 237 -4.16 14.31 33.40
N PRO A 238 -5.35 13.76 33.13
CA PRO A 238 -5.52 12.31 33.12
C PRO A 238 -4.65 11.60 32.08
N TYR A 239 -4.14 12.33 31.09
CA TYR A 239 -3.31 11.82 30.01
C TYR A 239 -1.79 12.00 30.26
N HIS A 240 -1.40 12.43 31.49
CA HIS A 240 0.01 12.72 31.78
C HIS A 240 0.93 11.55 31.44
N ASP A 241 0.57 10.33 31.85
CA ASP A 241 1.39 9.13 31.66
C ASP A 241 1.31 8.53 30.23
N TYR A 242 0.54 9.15 29.32
CA TYR A 242 0.54 8.80 27.89
C TYR A 242 1.80 9.30 27.18
N PHE A 243 2.58 10.16 27.84
CA PHE A 243 3.78 10.78 27.30
C PHE A 243 4.93 10.75 28.30
N THR A 244 6.16 10.87 27.78
CA THR A 244 7.36 11.03 28.62
C THR A 244 7.75 12.49 28.69
N PHE A 245 7.81 13.08 29.89
CA PHE A 245 8.26 14.46 30.10
C PHE A 245 9.60 14.48 30.83
N HIS A 246 10.57 15.28 30.34
CA HIS A 246 11.91 15.38 30.92
C HIS A 246 12.06 16.48 31.99
N LYS A 247 11.14 17.45 32.03
CA LYS A 247 11.15 18.56 33.00
C LYS A 247 9.79 18.66 33.71
N LYS A 248 9.83 19.07 34.97
CA LYS A 248 8.60 19.35 35.78
C LYS A 248 8.25 20.84 35.69
N LYS A 249 7.88 21.29 34.47
CA LYS A 249 7.58 22.70 34.21
C LYS A 249 6.19 22.84 33.61
N TRP A 250 5.20 23.07 34.46
CA TRP A 250 3.84 23.37 34.04
C TRP A 250 3.43 24.78 34.49
N PRO A 251 2.40 25.38 33.84
CA PRO A 251 1.69 24.90 32.67
C PRO A 251 2.55 24.97 31.39
N TYR A 252 2.07 24.27 30.34
CA TYR A 252 2.66 24.27 29.01
C TYR A 252 4.06 23.65 28.94
N ASN A 253 4.11 22.36 29.24
CA ASN A 253 5.37 21.61 29.28
C ASN A 253 5.78 21.08 27.90
N ASP A 254 6.79 21.70 27.31
CA ASP A 254 7.35 21.39 25.97
C ASP A 254 8.48 20.33 26.00
N SER A 255 8.71 19.68 27.15
CA SER A 255 9.83 18.75 27.33
C SER A 255 9.46 17.29 27.13
N TYR A 256 8.55 16.98 26.23
CA TYR A 256 8.12 15.63 25.92
C TYR A 256 8.91 15.01 24.76
N ASP A 257 8.88 13.66 24.67
CA ASP A 257 9.48 12.92 23.58
C ASP A 257 8.63 13.05 22.31
N GLY A 258 9.28 13.40 21.19
CA GLY A 258 8.71 13.33 19.86
C GLY A 258 9.22 12.12 19.09
N TRP A 259 8.43 11.57 18.17
CA TRP A 259 8.93 10.58 17.22
C TRP A 259 9.95 11.25 16.28
N TRP A 260 11.15 10.70 16.20
CA TRP A 260 12.30 11.30 15.52
C TRP A 260 12.62 12.76 15.96
N ASP A 261 12.38 13.05 17.24
CA ASP A 261 12.55 14.40 17.84
C ASP A 261 11.63 15.48 17.24
N TYR A 262 10.60 15.12 16.47
CA TYR A 262 9.59 16.08 16.02
C TYR A 262 8.62 16.42 17.13
N ASP A 263 8.59 17.68 17.53
CA ASP A 263 7.69 18.18 18.59
C ASP A 263 6.21 18.23 18.16
N THR A 264 5.95 18.17 16.85
CA THR A 264 4.61 18.04 16.28
C THR A 264 4.06 16.62 16.29
N LEU A 265 4.92 15.61 16.58
CA LEU A 265 4.58 14.19 16.61
C LEU A 265 4.91 13.56 17.98
N PRO A 266 4.18 13.94 19.08
CA PRO A 266 4.40 13.39 20.40
C PRO A 266 4.39 11.86 20.41
N LYS A 267 5.48 11.25 20.90
CA LYS A 267 5.63 9.80 21.02
C LYS A 267 4.75 9.28 22.14
N LEU A 268 3.95 8.25 21.86
CA LEU A 268 3.07 7.62 22.84
C LEU A 268 3.83 6.65 23.74
N ASN A 269 3.66 6.78 25.07
CA ASN A 269 4.33 5.97 26.10
C ASN A 269 3.44 4.85 26.62
N TYR A 270 3.29 3.82 25.86
CA TYR A 270 2.50 2.63 26.20
C TYR A 270 3.02 1.86 27.40
N GLU A 271 4.34 1.81 27.61
CA GLU A 271 4.94 1.11 28.73
C GLU A 271 4.61 1.76 30.08
N ALA A 272 4.28 3.05 30.11
CA ALA A 272 3.90 3.77 31.31
C ALA A 272 2.38 3.75 31.57
N SER A 273 1.55 3.41 30.58
CA SER A 273 0.11 3.52 30.70
C SER A 273 -0.64 2.35 30.06
N GLU A 274 -1.15 1.46 30.92
CA GLU A 274 -2.05 0.38 30.50
C GLU A 274 -3.38 0.94 29.98
N GLU A 275 -3.82 2.10 30.50
CA GLU A 275 -5.02 2.79 30.04
C GLU A 275 -4.90 3.21 28.58
N LEU A 276 -3.73 3.74 28.17
CA LEU A 276 -3.43 4.03 26.77
C LEU A 276 -3.45 2.76 25.92
N CYS A 277 -2.84 1.67 26.39
CA CYS A 277 -2.89 0.38 25.70
C CYS A 277 -4.33 -0.04 25.43
N GLU A 278 -5.16 -0.09 26.46
CA GLU A 278 -6.57 -0.48 26.34
C GLU A 278 -7.37 0.49 25.45
N TYR A 279 -7.07 1.78 25.51
CA TYR A 279 -7.73 2.76 24.64
C TYR A 279 -7.49 2.46 23.16
N ILE A 280 -6.23 2.25 22.76
CA ILE A 280 -5.91 1.93 21.35
C ILE A 280 -6.45 0.56 20.93
N LEU A 281 -6.47 -0.43 21.82
CA LEU A 281 -7.14 -1.70 21.56
C LEU A 281 -8.65 -1.52 21.32
N GLN A 282 -9.29 -0.61 22.07
CA GLN A 282 -10.70 -0.25 21.86
C GLN A 282 -10.93 0.44 20.51
N VAL A 283 -10.04 1.37 20.12
CA VAL A 283 -10.05 1.99 18.78
C VAL A 283 -9.95 0.91 17.70
N GLY A 284 -9.03 -0.05 17.87
CA GLY A 284 -8.87 -1.19 16.96
C GLY A 284 -10.15 -2.01 16.78
N ARG A 285 -10.90 -2.26 17.87
CA ARG A 285 -12.19 -2.97 17.85
C ARG A 285 -13.30 -2.13 17.25
N LYS A 286 -13.40 -0.86 17.67
CA LYS A 286 -14.48 0.06 17.29
C LYS A 286 -14.68 0.10 15.78
N TRP A 287 -13.64 0.44 15.06
CA TRP A 287 -13.74 0.73 13.64
C TRP A 287 -13.99 -0.49 12.75
N VAL A 288 -13.63 -1.70 13.23
CA VAL A 288 -13.94 -2.95 12.50
C VAL A 288 -15.28 -3.58 12.92
N SER A 289 -15.98 -2.97 13.90
CA SER A 289 -17.29 -3.39 14.39
C SER A 289 -18.40 -2.52 13.81
N ALA A 290 -19.64 -3.05 13.85
CA ALA A 290 -20.82 -2.23 13.53
C ALA A 290 -20.93 -1.02 14.51
N PRO A 291 -21.35 0.16 14.00
CA PRO A 291 -21.85 0.42 12.67
C PRO A 291 -20.77 0.70 11.61
N TYR A 292 -19.50 0.94 12.01
CA TYR A 292 -18.41 1.37 11.12
C TYR A 292 -18.02 0.28 10.12
N SER A 293 -17.80 -0.94 10.62
CA SER A 293 -17.61 -2.18 9.83
C SER A 293 -16.49 -2.12 8.78
N ALA A 294 -15.40 -1.40 9.04
CA ALA A 294 -14.20 -1.48 8.21
C ALA A 294 -13.66 -2.92 8.19
N ASP A 295 -13.00 -3.30 7.09
CA ASP A 295 -12.53 -4.67 6.85
C ASP A 295 -11.08 -4.89 7.29
N GLY A 296 -10.44 -3.89 7.89
CA GLY A 296 -9.10 -4.03 8.43
C GLY A 296 -8.35 -2.74 8.67
N TRP A 297 -7.09 -2.94 9.06
CA TRP A 297 -6.14 -1.90 9.41
C TRP A 297 -4.86 -1.99 8.57
N ARG A 298 -4.39 -0.87 8.08
CA ARG A 298 -2.96 -0.63 7.79
C ARG A 298 -2.38 0.07 9.00
N LEU A 299 -1.23 -0.36 9.46
CA LEU A 299 -0.59 0.14 10.68
C LEU A 299 0.65 0.93 10.30
N ASP A 300 0.62 2.23 10.56
CA ASP A 300 1.71 3.16 10.31
C ASP A 300 2.90 2.87 11.21
N VAL A 301 4.11 2.86 10.63
CA VAL A 301 5.40 2.62 11.31
C VAL A 301 5.32 1.60 12.46
N ALA A 302 4.65 0.48 12.19
CA ALA A 302 4.24 -0.48 13.21
C ALA A 302 5.40 -1.08 14.02
N ALA A 303 6.59 -1.18 13.44
CA ALA A 303 7.78 -1.68 14.12
C ALA A 303 8.30 -0.71 15.20
N ASP A 304 7.97 0.58 15.11
CA ASP A 304 8.45 1.62 16.03
C ASP A 304 7.57 1.81 17.27
N LEU A 305 6.38 1.18 17.31
CA LEU A 305 5.45 1.32 18.42
C LEU A 305 6.06 0.84 19.73
N GLY A 306 5.91 1.65 20.79
CA GLY A 306 6.50 1.43 22.10
C GLY A 306 7.98 1.82 22.16
N HIS A 307 8.66 1.47 23.26
CA HIS A 307 10.08 1.79 23.49
C HIS A 307 10.95 0.52 23.51
N SER A 308 10.38 -0.67 23.51
CA SER A 308 11.11 -1.93 23.49
C SER A 308 10.51 -2.94 22.51
N GLY A 309 11.39 -3.74 21.85
CA GLY A 309 10.94 -4.80 20.93
C GLY A 309 10.06 -5.85 21.61
N ILE A 310 10.29 -6.13 22.90
CA ILE A 310 9.45 -7.09 23.67
C ILE A 310 8.04 -6.51 23.82
N PHE A 311 7.93 -5.23 24.17
CA PHE A 311 6.63 -4.56 24.30
C PHE A 311 5.92 -4.52 22.95
N ASN A 312 6.61 -4.11 21.87
CA ASN A 312 6.08 -4.03 20.52
C ASN A 312 5.40 -5.35 20.10
N HIS A 313 6.11 -6.49 20.22
CA HIS A 313 5.56 -7.80 19.88
C HIS A 313 4.35 -8.16 20.78
N ASN A 314 4.40 -7.90 22.08
CA ASN A 314 3.29 -8.17 22.99
C ASN A 314 2.07 -7.32 22.68
N PHE A 315 2.26 -6.04 22.36
CA PHE A 315 1.18 -5.14 21.99
C PHE A 315 0.47 -5.59 20.71
N TRP A 316 1.22 -5.94 19.66
CA TRP A 316 0.62 -6.38 18.40
C TRP A 316 -0.14 -7.71 18.52
N LYS A 317 0.28 -8.60 19.42
CA LYS A 317 -0.52 -9.79 19.76
C LYS A 317 -1.85 -9.44 20.41
N ARG A 318 -1.85 -8.51 21.35
CA ARG A 318 -3.07 -8.00 21.97
C ARG A 318 -3.97 -7.29 20.94
N PHE A 319 -3.38 -6.44 20.10
CA PHE A 319 -4.11 -5.74 19.04
C PHE A 319 -4.75 -6.73 18.05
N ARG A 320 -4.00 -7.75 17.61
CA ARG A 320 -4.56 -8.81 16.78
C ARG A 320 -5.75 -9.49 17.44
N ASN A 321 -5.61 -9.89 18.69
CA ASN A 321 -6.70 -10.54 19.42
C ASN A 321 -7.93 -9.62 19.48
N ALA A 322 -7.74 -8.36 19.84
CA ALA A 322 -8.80 -7.37 19.91
C ALA A 322 -9.55 -7.20 18.58
N VAL A 323 -8.81 -7.05 17.48
CA VAL A 323 -9.38 -6.88 16.14
C VAL A 323 -10.07 -8.16 15.66
N LYS A 324 -9.44 -9.33 15.82
CA LYS A 324 -9.97 -10.60 15.33
C LYS A 324 -11.16 -11.12 16.16
N GLU A 325 -11.25 -10.77 17.44
CA GLU A 325 -12.44 -11.02 18.26
C GLU A 325 -13.64 -10.19 17.77
N ALA A 326 -13.39 -8.93 17.39
CA ALA A 326 -14.42 -8.03 16.88
C ALA A 326 -14.84 -8.39 15.43
N ASN A 327 -13.86 -8.68 14.59
CA ASN A 327 -14.09 -9.09 13.18
C ASN A 327 -13.01 -10.10 12.75
N PRO A 328 -13.31 -11.42 12.77
CA PRO A 328 -12.36 -12.47 12.39
C PRO A 328 -11.83 -12.33 10.95
N ASN A 329 -12.59 -11.67 10.08
CA ASN A 329 -12.25 -11.45 8.68
C ASN A 329 -11.53 -10.10 8.42
N ALA A 330 -11.28 -9.28 9.44
CA ALA A 330 -10.49 -8.06 9.27
C ALA A 330 -9.02 -8.41 8.99
N ILE A 331 -8.40 -7.72 8.02
CA ILE A 331 -6.97 -7.83 7.76
C ILE A 331 -6.18 -6.89 8.67
N ILE A 332 -4.98 -7.31 9.06
CA ILE A 332 -4.00 -6.48 9.76
C ILE A 332 -2.74 -6.43 8.90
N LEU A 333 -2.55 -5.31 8.22
CA LEU A 333 -1.45 -5.05 7.32
C LEU A 333 -0.56 -3.97 7.93
N ALA A 334 0.74 -4.21 8.05
CA ALA A 334 1.64 -3.24 8.67
C ALA A 334 2.57 -2.59 7.65
N GLU A 335 2.90 -1.33 7.90
CA GLU A 335 4.07 -0.72 7.30
C GLU A 335 5.31 -1.12 8.08
N ASN A 336 6.29 -1.66 7.38
CA ASN A 336 7.61 -1.95 7.93
C ASN A 336 8.66 -1.96 6.82
N TYR A 337 9.76 -1.29 7.07
CA TYR A 337 10.95 -1.31 6.22
C TYR A 337 11.89 -2.41 6.70
N GLY A 338 12.32 -3.28 5.78
CA GLY A 338 13.19 -4.40 6.08
C GLY A 338 12.46 -5.67 6.56
N PRO A 339 13.20 -6.65 7.13
CA PRO A 339 12.69 -8.00 7.37
C PRO A 339 11.52 -8.06 8.36
N SER A 340 10.34 -8.42 7.87
CA SER A 340 9.09 -8.49 8.66
C SER A 340 8.80 -9.86 9.26
N GLY A 341 9.63 -10.86 8.98
CA GLY A 341 9.39 -12.25 9.36
C GLY A 341 9.17 -12.51 10.86
N LYS A 342 9.61 -11.60 11.73
CA LYS A 342 9.42 -11.70 13.19
C LYS A 342 7.95 -11.51 13.57
N TRP A 343 7.24 -10.61 12.92
CA TRP A 343 5.83 -10.30 13.20
C TRP A 343 4.85 -11.17 12.40
N LEU A 344 5.33 -11.86 11.35
CA LEU A 344 4.48 -12.71 10.51
C LEU A 344 4.54 -14.19 11.00
N GLN A 345 4.40 -14.38 12.32
CA GLN A 345 4.35 -15.71 12.95
C GLN A 345 2.92 -16.24 13.14
N GLY A 346 1.90 -15.46 12.75
CA GLY A 346 0.49 -15.85 12.83
C GLY A 346 -0.25 -15.31 14.03
N ASP A 347 0.42 -14.59 14.93
CA ASP A 347 -0.12 -14.06 16.18
C ASP A 347 -0.03 -12.53 16.29
N GLU A 348 0.51 -11.85 15.26
CA GLU A 348 0.63 -10.39 15.19
C GLU A 348 0.01 -9.87 13.87
N TRP A 349 0.82 -9.44 12.89
CA TRP A 349 0.29 -8.94 11.61
C TRP A 349 -0.06 -10.09 10.66
N ASP A 350 -1.03 -9.87 9.78
CA ASP A 350 -1.36 -10.79 8.70
C ASP A 350 -0.33 -10.67 7.56
N THR A 351 0.09 -9.43 7.26
CA THR A 351 1.00 -9.12 6.15
C THR A 351 1.60 -7.72 6.30
N VAL A 352 2.36 -7.29 5.30
CA VAL A 352 2.99 -5.95 5.24
C VAL A 352 2.86 -5.31 3.85
N MET A 353 3.12 -4.00 3.77
CA MET A 353 3.45 -3.31 2.52
C MET A 353 4.74 -3.92 1.97
N ASN A 354 4.69 -4.40 0.72
CA ASN A 354 5.74 -5.28 0.17
C ASN A 354 6.85 -4.48 -0.52
N TYR A 355 7.59 -3.70 0.26
CA TYR A 355 8.69 -2.88 -0.26
C TYR A 355 9.86 -3.75 -0.73
N ASP A 356 10.39 -4.60 0.17
CA ASP A 356 11.64 -5.35 -0.06
C ASP A 356 11.50 -6.47 -1.08
N ALA A 357 10.31 -7.10 -1.16
CA ALA A 357 10.10 -8.26 -2.02
C ALA A 357 9.22 -7.96 -3.25
N PHE A 358 8.94 -6.68 -3.52
CA PHE A 358 8.22 -6.28 -4.73
C PHE A 358 8.61 -4.89 -5.23
N MET A 359 8.30 -3.82 -4.47
CA MET A 359 8.44 -2.44 -4.95
C MET A 359 9.87 -2.11 -5.36
N GLU A 360 10.83 -2.30 -4.46
CA GLU A 360 12.23 -1.93 -4.70
C GLU A 360 12.88 -2.78 -5.80
N PRO A 361 12.82 -4.15 -5.75
CA PRO A 361 13.44 -4.96 -6.78
C PRO A 361 12.88 -4.71 -8.17
N LEU A 362 11.56 -4.50 -8.29
CA LEU A 362 10.93 -4.21 -9.58
C LEU A 362 11.30 -2.82 -10.09
N THR A 363 11.34 -1.83 -9.22
CA THR A 363 11.77 -0.47 -9.54
C THR A 363 13.21 -0.46 -10.07
N PHE A 364 14.14 -1.08 -9.36
CA PHE A 364 15.53 -1.17 -9.80
C PHE A 364 15.65 -1.92 -11.12
N PHE A 365 14.97 -3.06 -11.26
CA PHE A 365 15.05 -3.84 -12.50
C PHE A 365 14.54 -3.07 -13.72
N LEU A 366 13.41 -2.37 -13.62
CA LEU A 366 12.81 -1.68 -14.76
C LEU A 366 13.39 -0.30 -15.03
N THR A 367 13.89 0.38 -14.00
CA THR A 367 14.28 1.79 -14.12
C THR A 367 15.68 2.13 -13.58
N GLY A 368 16.30 1.26 -12.82
CA GLY A 368 17.54 1.58 -12.10
C GLY A 368 17.37 2.66 -11.01
N MET A 369 16.16 3.19 -10.83
CA MET A 369 15.91 4.28 -9.88
C MET A 369 15.62 3.73 -8.49
N GLU A 370 16.04 4.45 -7.48
CA GLU A 370 15.62 4.27 -6.10
C GLU A 370 14.17 4.79 -5.94
N LYS A 371 13.42 4.26 -4.97
CA LYS A 371 11.97 4.52 -4.76
C LYS A 371 11.58 5.99 -4.53
N HIS A 372 12.49 6.82 -4.02
CA HIS A 372 12.27 8.27 -3.85
C HIS A 372 12.76 9.09 -5.06
N SER A 373 13.39 8.47 -6.05
CA SER A 373 14.10 9.12 -7.14
C SER A 373 15.33 9.95 -6.70
N ASP A 374 15.89 9.67 -5.53
CA ASP A 374 17.09 10.36 -5.05
C ASP A 374 18.35 9.87 -5.77
N GLU A 375 18.40 8.58 -6.15
CA GLU A 375 19.55 7.95 -6.76
C GLU A 375 19.19 7.13 -8.01
N TYR A 376 20.10 7.06 -8.97
CA TYR A 376 20.03 6.22 -10.15
C TYR A 376 21.17 5.19 -10.16
N HIS A 377 20.84 3.93 -10.24
CA HIS A 377 21.72 2.76 -10.20
C HIS A 377 21.67 2.00 -11.54
N PRO A 378 22.38 2.48 -12.58
CA PRO A 378 22.34 1.85 -13.90
C PRO A 378 22.83 0.41 -13.91
N GLU A 379 23.66 0.00 -12.94
CA GLU A 379 24.10 -1.38 -12.77
C GLU A 379 22.98 -2.34 -12.39
N LEU A 380 21.95 -1.85 -11.68
CA LEU A 380 20.77 -2.62 -11.27
C LEU A 380 19.69 -2.67 -12.36
N GLU A 381 19.67 -1.69 -13.28
CA GLU A 381 18.71 -1.67 -14.38
C GLU A 381 18.92 -2.92 -15.27
N GLY A 382 17.88 -3.73 -15.33
CA GLY A 382 17.88 -4.97 -16.11
C GLY A 382 18.72 -6.11 -15.53
N ASP A 383 19.24 -6.00 -14.30
CA ASP A 383 19.93 -7.11 -13.65
C ASP A 383 18.94 -8.18 -13.19
N THR A 384 18.71 -9.15 -14.07
CA THR A 384 17.79 -10.26 -13.82
C THR A 384 18.23 -11.14 -12.64
N LYS A 385 19.53 -11.27 -12.39
CA LYS A 385 20.04 -12.11 -11.30
C LYS A 385 19.75 -11.45 -9.94
N GLU A 386 20.04 -10.15 -9.83
CA GLU A 386 19.77 -9.40 -8.60
C GLU A 386 18.27 -9.29 -8.36
N PHE A 387 17.45 -9.03 -9.38
CA PHE A 387 15.99 -9.07 -9.27
C PHE A 387 15.50 -10.36 -8.64
N TRP A 388 15.86 -11.51 -9.21
CA TRP A 388 15.41 -12.80 -8.69
C TRP A 388 15.94 -13.10 -7.29
N LYS A 389 17.17 -12.69 -7.00
CA LYS A 389 17.75 -12.84 -5.67
C LYS A 389 16.94 -12.06 -4.64
N GLN A 390 16.66 -10.78 -4.88
CA GLN A 390 15.89 -9.94 -3.96
C GLN A 390 14.46 -10.45 -3.80
N MET A 391 13.74 -10.71 -4.90
CA MET A 391 12.35 -11.17 -4.86
C MET A 391 12.18 -12.51 -4.12
N ILE A 392 13.13 -13.43 -4.28
CA ILE A 392 13.08 -14.74 -3.62
C ILE A 392 13.58 -14.67 -2.17
N HIS A 393 14.68 -13.99 -1.91
CA HIS A 393 15.25 -13.91 -0.56
C HIS A 393 14.36 -13.10 0.37
N ALA A 394 14.02 -11.87 0.01
CA ALA A 394 13.15 -11.04 0.81
C ALA A 394 11.76 -11.70 0.97
N GLY A 395 11.19 -12.23 -0.12
CA GLY A 395 9.93 -12.98 -0.06
C GLY A 395 10.03 -14.21 0.85
N GLY A 396 11.17 -14.93 0.85
CA GLY A 396 11.40 -16.10 1.70
C GLY A 396 11.67 -15.79 3.15
N GLU A 397 12.32 -14.67 3.44
CA GLU A 397 12.66 -14.24 4.80
C GLU A 397 11.49 -13.55 5.49
N ASN A 398 10.73 -12.76 4.74
CA ASN A 398 9.65 -11.93 5.26
C ASN A 398 8.33 -12.71 5.37
N PHE A 399 7.98 -13.55 4.38
CA PHE A 399 6.65 -14.10 4.25
C PHE A 399 6.57 -15.63 4.43
N ASN A 400 5.51 -16.07 5.09
CA ASN A 400 4.90 -17.37 4.82
C ASN A 400 3.93 -17.25 3.63
N GLU A 401 3.43 -18.35 3.07
CA GLU A 401 2.54 -18.31 1.91
C GLU A 401 1.22 -17.55 2.17
N ALA A 402 0.63 -17.71 3.35
CA ALA A 402 -0.63 -17.03 3.68
C ALA A 402 -0.45 -15.49 3.71
N SER A 403 0.67 -15.01 4.29
CA SER A 403 1.01 -13.59 4.32
C SER A 403 1.38 -13.06 2.93
N LEU A 404 2.06 -13.86 2.11
CA LEU A 404 2.52 -13.43 0.77
C LEU A 404 1.34 -13.14 -0.17
N TYR A 405 0.30 -13.98 -0.17
CA TYR A 405 -0.85 -13.80 -1.07
C TYR A 405 -1.70 -12.56 -0.77
N VAL A 406 -1.53 -11.95 0.39
CA VAL A 406 -2.21 -10.72 0.80
C VAL A 406 -1.24 -9.54 0.98
N ALA A 407 0.05 -9.71 0.64
CA ALA A 407 1.05 -8.66 0.73
C ALA A 407 0.73 -7.53 -0.25
N MET A 408 0.84 -6.29 0.21
CA MET A 408 0.48 -5.11 -0.58
C MET A 408 1.58 -4.80 -1.61
N ASN A 409 1.34 -5.15 -2.87
CA ASN A 409 2.27 -4.93 -3.98
C ASN A 409 2.01 -3.58 -4.64
N GLU A 410 2.77 -2.58 -4.28
CA GLU A 410 2.66 -1.20 -4.79
C GLU A 410 3.75 -0.89 -5.81
N LEU A 411 3.44 0.00 -6.75
CA LEU A 411 4.42 0.67 -7.60
C LEU A 411 4.75 2.06 -7.06
N SER A 412 3.75 2.75 -6.53
CA SER A 412 3.83 4.07 -5.92
C SER A 412 3.01 4.09 -4.64
N ASN A 413 3.29 5.05 -3.74
CA ASN A 413 2.44 5.39 -2.62
C ASN A 413 2.62 6.87 -2.21
N HIS A 414 2.07 7.28 -1.08
CA HIS A 414 2.06 8.66 -0.62
C HIS A 414 3.42 9.19 -0.12
N ASP A 415 4.43 8.32 0.10
CA ASP A 415 5.79 8.68 0.54
C ASP A 415 6.83 8.59 -0.56
N HIS A 416 6.59 7.79 -1.60
CA HIS A 416 7.54 7.50 -2.66
C HIS A 416 7.19 8.24 -3.94
N SER A 417 8.18 8.48 -4.79
CA SER A 417 7.92 9.04 -6.12
C SER A 417 6.98 8.14 -6.93
N ARG A 418 6.23 8.74 -7.87
CA ARG A 418 5.38 7.98 -8.79
C ARG A 418 6.24 7.09 -9.68
N PHE A 419 5.82 5.84 -9.90
CA PHE A 419 6.58 4.91 -10.73
C PHE A 419 6.78 5.45 -12.16
N LEU A 420 5.75 6.09 -12.72
CA LEU A 420 5.84 6.70 -14.05
C LEU A 420 6.96 7.76 -14.10
N THR A 421 7.14 8.57 -13.05
CA THR A 421 8.25 9.53 -12.95
C THR A 421 9.60 8.83 -12.93
N ARG A 422 9.75 7.72 -12.20
CA ARG A 422 11.00 6.95 -12.14
C ARG A 422 11.44 6.43 -13.51
N THR A 423 10.51 6.18 -14.44
CA THR A 423 10.85 5.75 -15.81
C THR A 423 11.65 6.79 -16.61
N SER A 424 11.66 8.06 -16.17
CA SER A 424 12.41 9.14 -16.83
C SER A 424 13.90 9.14 -16.50
N HIS A 425 14.35 8.42 -15.47
CA HIS A 425 15.70 8.43 -14.89
C HIS A 425 16.14 9.82 -14.37
N ILE A 426 15.20 10.73 -14.13
CA ILE A 426 15.50 12.05 -13.53
C ILE A 426 15.56 11.87 -12.02
N THR A 427 16.72 12.17 -11.43
CA THR A 427 16.94 12.15 -9.98
C THR A 427 16.61 13.49 -9.34
N GLY A 428 16.16 13.47 -8.09
CA GLY A 428 15.92 14.64 -7.26
C GLY A 428 14.51 14.72 -6.70
N ARG A 429 14.29 15.81 -5.96
CA ARG A 429 13.02 16.14 -5.30
C ARG A 429 12.50 17.47 -5.80
N VAL A 430 11.23 17.78 -5.53
CA VAL A 430 10.60 19.04 -5.95
C VAL A 430 11.38 20.28 -5.48
N GLY A 431 12.07 20.23 -4.34
CA GLY A 431 12.94 21.31 -3.85
C GLY A 431 14.22 21.53 -4.67
N THR A 432 14.71 20.49 -5.37
CA THR A 432 15.90 20.55 -6.24
C THR A 432 15.55 20.69 -7.71
N HIS A 433 14.38 20.18 -8.11
CA HIS A 433 13.82 20.32 -9.45
C HIS A 433 12.43 20.95 -9.34
N ARG A 434 12.03 21.68 -10.38
CA ARG A 434 10.66 22.20 -10.42
C ARG A 434 9.70 21.04 -10.64
N ASN A 435 8.53 21.04 -9.97
CA ASN A 435 7.49 19.99 -10.07
C ASN A 435 7.22 19.54 -11.52
N ARG A 436 7.30 20.44 -12.48
CA ARG A 436 7.04 20.16 -13.91
C ARG A 436 8.05 19.23 -14.57
N THR A 437 9.19 18.95 -13.94
CA THR A 437 10.18 18.01 -14.50
C THR A 437 9.80 16.56 -14.26
N ALA A 438 8.95 16.27 -13.29
CA ALA A 438 8.49 14.91 -13.00
C ALA A 438 7.71 14.25 -14.14
N ASP A 439 7.12 15.05 -15.03
CA ASP A 439 6.34 14.60 -16.18
C ASP A 439 7.17 14.44 -17.47
N GLN A 440 8.47 14.83 -17.42
CA GLN A 440 9.29 14.86 -18.63
C GLN A 440 9.95 13.50 -18.89
N LYS A 441 10.00 13.11 -20.16
CA LYS A 441 10.68 11.89 -20.64
C LYS A 441 10.18 10.59 -20.00
N VAL A 442 8.99 10.57 -19.44
CA VAL A 442 8.40 9.36 -18.87
C VAL A 442 8.10 8.33 -19.97
N MET A 443 8.28 7.06 -19.65
CA MET A 443 8.09 5.95 -20.57
C MET A 443 6.86 5.13 -20.17
N LYS A 444 5.72 5.38 -20.82
CA LYS A 444 4.46 4.68 -20.55
C LYS A 444 4.55 3.17 -20.82
N GLU A 445 5.37 2.74 -21.78
CA GLU A 445 5.63 1.34 -22.05
C GLU A 445 6.28 0.62 -20.88
N VAL A 446 7.20 1.29 -20.16
CA VAL A 446 7.83 0.73 -18.94
C VAL A 446 6.84 0.69 -17.79
N MET A 447 5.96 1.70 -17.67
CA MET A 447 4.84 1.66 -16.71
C MET A 447 3.92 0.46 -16.99
N ARG A 448 3.59 0.18 -18.28
CA ARG A 448 2.78 -0.99 -18.63
C ARG A 448 3.48 -2.32 -18.33
N GLU A 449 4.82 -2.40 -18.47
CA GLU A 449 5.60 -3.57 -18.03
C GLU A 449 5.45 -3.76 -16.50
N ALA A 450 5.60 -2.68 -15.72
CA ALA A 450 5.48 -2.73 -14.27
C ALA A 450 4.08 -3.17 -13.81
N VAL A 451 3.03 -2.60 -14.39
CA VAL A 451 1.63 -2.95 -14.09
C VAL A 451 1.34 -4.41 -14.46
N ALA A 452 1.86 -4.90 -15.58
CA ALA A 452 1.69 -6.30 -15.96
C ALA A 452 2.36 -7.24 -14.94
N VAL A 453 3.55 -6.88 -14.44
CA VAL A 453 4.20 -7.64 -13.35
C VAL A 453 3.39 -7.52 -12.06
N GLN A 454 2.94 -6.33 -11.67
CA GLN A 454 2.13 -6.09 -10.47
C GLN A 454 0.87 -6.98 -10.44
N MET A 455 0.14 -7.03 -11.55
CA MET A 455 -1.10 -7.81 -11.69
C MET A 455 -0.88 -9.31 -11.84
N THR A 456 0.36 -9.77 -12.00
CA THR A 456 0.65 -11.20 -12.20
C THR A 456 1.60 -11.78 -11.16
N TRP A 457 2.21 -10.97 -10.29
CA TRP A 457 3.07 -11.41 -9.21
C TRP A 457 2.26 -11.88 -7.99
N PRO A 458 2.76 -12.81 -7.15
CA PRO A 458 2.07 -13.18 -5.88
C PRO A 458 1.92 -12.00 -4.94
N GLY A 459 0.72 -11.77 -4.43
CA GLY A 459 0.36 -10.70 -3.52
C GLY A 459 -0.91 -9.99 -3.95
N ALA A 460 -1.28 -8.94 -3.25
CA ALA A 460 -2.42 -8.08 -3.53
C ALA A 460 -1.94 -6.84 -4.32
N PRO A 461 -2.19 -6.77 -5.64
CA PRO A 461 -1.81 -5.60 -6.43
C PRO A 461 -2.54 -4.36 -5.91
N THR A 462 -1.76 -3.31 -5.60
CA THR A 462 -2.28 -2.09 -4.99
C THR A 462 -1.91 -0.88 -5.83
N LEU A 463 -2.92 -0.18 -6.32
CA LEU A 463 -2.76 1.05 -7.08
C LEU A 463 -2.78 2.24 -6.11
N TYR A 464 -1.84 3.15 -6.26
CA TYR A 464 -1.94 4.46 -5.64
C TYR A 464 -2.77 5.37 -6.55
N TYR A 465 -3.79 6.04 -6.01
CA TYR A 465 -4.73 6.85 -6.80
C TYR A 465 -4.01 7.69 -7.87
N GLY A 466 -4.49 7.65 -9.08
CA GLY A 466 -3.94 8.41 -10.21
C GLY A 466 -2.80 7.73 -10.97
N ASP A 467 -2.19 6.64 -10.48
CA ASP A 467 -1.19 5.89 -11.26
C ASP A 467 -1.82 5.38 -12.57
N GLU A 468 -3.06 4.91 -12.50
CA GLU A 468 -3.83 4.48 -13.66
C GLU A 468 -4.25 5.62 -14.59
N ALA A 469 -4.26 6.85 -14.08
CA ALA A 469 -4.57 8.06 -14.85
C ALA A 469 -3.32 8.77 -15.40
N GLY A 470 -2.12 8.21 -15.17
CA GLY A 470 -0.85 8.75 -15.66
C GLY A 470 -0.29 9.90 -14.80
N VAL A 471 -0.68 9.99 -13.52
CA VAL A 471 -0.14 11.01 -12.61
C VAL A 471 1.33 10.77 -12.36
N CYS A 472 2.12 11.83 -12.50
CA CYS A 472 3.54 11.91 -12.19
C CYS A 472 3.78 12.66 -10.87
N GLY A 473 4.98 12.51 -10.29
CA GLY A 473 5.41 13.26 -9.11
C GLY A 473 6.68 12.67 -8.53
N PHE A 474 7.59 13.52 -8.10
CA PHE A 474 8.70 13.13 -7.23
C PHE A 474 8.16 12.67 -5.88
N THR A 475 9.02 12.29 -4.93
CA THR A 475 8.56 11.96 -3.58
C THR A 475 7.78 13.12 -2.95
N ASP A 476 7.12 12.86 -1.84
CA ASP A 476 6.25 13.85 -1.17
C ASP A 476 6.90 15.25 -1.06
N PRO A 477 6.09 16.31 -1.19
CA PRO A 477 4.65 16.32 -1.45
C PRO A 477 4.21 16.16 -2.91
N ASP A 478 5.16 16.09 -3.89
CA ASP A 478 4.84 16.14 -5.32
C ASP A 478 4.09 14.89 -5.83
N ASN A 479 4.30 13.73 -5.21
CA ASN A 479 3.54 12.50 -5.50
C ASN A 479 2.05 12.60 -5.09
N ARG A 480 1.69 13.58 -4.23
CA ARG A 480 0.35 13.85 -3.70
C ARG A 480 -0.42 14.86 -4.56
N ARG A 481 -0.19 14.84 -5.88
CA ARG A 481 -0.96 15.66 -6.84
C ARG A 481 -2.41 15.23 -6.85
N THR A 482 -3.31 16.16 -7.17
CA THR A 482 -4.74 15.86 -7.31
C THR A 482 -5.01 14.86 -8.44
N TYR A 483 -6.08 14.08 -8.27
CA TYR A 483 -6.56 13.22 -9.34
C TYR A 483 -7.04 14.08 -10.53
N PRO A 484 -6.60 13.80 -11.77
CA PRO A 484 -6.83 14.69 -12.92
C PRO A 484 -8.22 14.45 -13.56
N TRP A 485 -9.31 14.61 -12.80
CA TRP A 485 -10.67 14.38 -13.30
C TRP A 485 -10.97 15.18 -14.58
N GLY A 486 -11.33 14.45 -15.65
CA GLY A 486 -11.60 15.01 -16.98
C GLY A 486 -10.36 15.20 -17.86
N HIS A 487 -9.17 14.89 -17.35
CA HIS A 487 -7.89 14.98 -18.05
C HIS A 487 -7.04 13.71 -17.92
N GLU A 488 -7.68 12.58 -17.57
CA GLU A 488 -7.04 11.30 -17.32
C GLU A 488 -6.40 10.71 -18.61
N ASP A 489 -5.32 9.99 -18.45
CA ASP A 489 -4.76 9.16 -19.52
C ASP A 489 -5.67 7.94 -19.77
N GLN A 490 -6.56 8.06 -20.73
CA GLN A 490 -7.57 7.04 -21.05
C GLN A 490 -6.96 5.72 -21.57
N GLU A 491 -5.79 5.76 -22.23
CA GLU A 491 -5.09 4.56 -22.66
C GLU A 491 -4.55 3.80 -21.44
N MET A 492 -3.97 4.53 -20.47
CA MET A 492 -3.43 3.94 -19.26
C MET A 492 -4.54 3.37 -18.37
N ILE A 493 -5.69 4.07 -18.23
CA ILE A 493 -6.87 3.54 -17.54
C ILE A 493 -7.35 2.25 -18.20
N SER A 494 -7.46 2.25 -19.53
CA SER A 494 -7.92 1.06 -20.28
C SER A 494 -6.98 -0.11 -20.08
N PHE A 495 -5.67 0.13 -20.07
CA PHE A 495 -4.66 -0.88 -19.81
C PHE A 495 -4.78 -1.46 -18.39
N HIS A 496 -4.96 -0.61 -17.38
CA HIS A 496 -5.18 -1.08 -16.00
C HIS A 496 -6.47 -1.90 -15.89
N LYS A 497 -7.58 -1.45 -16.47
CA LYS A 497 -8.85 -2.20 -16.51
C LYS A 497 -8.66 -3.60 -17.12
N ASP A 498 -7.95 -3.70 -18.24
CA ASP A 498 -7.69 -4.99 -18.88
C ASP A 498 -6.78 -5.90 -18.05
N MET A 499 -5.72 -5.36 -17.44
CA MET A 499 -4.84 -6.12 -16.56
C MET A 499 -5.53 -6.57 -15.28
N ILE A 500 -6.37 -5.72 -14.67
CA ILE A 500 -7.20 -6.06 -13.51
C ILE A 500 -8.18 -7.17 -13.88
N ARG A 501 -8.85 -7.07 -15.03
CA ARG A 501 -9.73 -8.12 -15.53
C ARG A 501 -8.98 -9.44 -15.73
N ILE A 502 -7.81 -9.42 -16.35
CA ILE A 502 -6.95 -10.60 -16.53
C ILE A 502 -6.58 -11.20 -15.17
N HIS A 503 -6.19 -10.38 -14.20
CA HIS A 503 -5.87 -10.83 -12.85
C HIS A 503 -7.08 -11.52 -12.19
N LYS A 504 -8.25 -10.90 -12.23
CA LYS A 504 -9.47 -11.41 -11.56
C LYS A 504 -10.04 -12.67 -12.20
N GLU A 505 -9.93 -12.82 -13.52
CA GLU A 505 -10.43 -13.98 -14.27
C GLU A 505 -9.50 -15.20 -14.19
N ASN A 506 -8.30 -15.06 -13.60
CA ASN A 506 -7.29 -16.10 -13.57
C ASN A 506 -6.85 -16.43 -12.14
N GLU A 507 -7.47 -17.42 -11.51
CA GLU A 507 -7.21 -17.84 -10.13
C GLU A 507 -5.72 -18.15 -9.87
N GLU A 508 -5.02 -18.66 -10.88
CA GLU A 508 -3.57 -18.91 -10.81
C GLU A 508 -2.75 -17.64 -10.62
N LEU A 509 -3.26 -16.46 -10.97
CA LEU A 509 -2.61 -15.18 -10.71
C LEU A 509 -2.82 -14.70 -9.28
N LYS A 510 -3.91 -15.10 -8.62
CA LYS A 510 -4.21 -14.76 -7.23
C LYS A 510 -3.43 -15.68 -6.28
N THR A 511 -3.68 -16.98 -6.33
CA THR A 511 -3.21 -17.96 -5.35
C THR A 511 -2.32 -19.06 -5.93
N GLY A 512 -2.01 -19.01 -7.24
CA GLY A 512 -1.18 -20.00 -7.89
C GLY A 512 0.30 -19.93 -7.51
N SER A 513 1.00 -21.04 -7.70
CA SER A 513 2.45 -21.12 -7.52
C SER A 513 3.19 -20.24 -8.53
N LEU A 514 4.36 -19.75 -8.13
CA LEU A 514 5.29 -19.01 -8.97
C LEU A 514 6.46 -19.93 -9.38
N LEU A 515 6.84 -19.90 -10.65
CA LEU A 515 8.03 -20.56 -11.16
C LEU A 515 8.80 -19.61 -12.07
N ARG A 516 10.07 -19.36 -11.74
CA ARG A 516 11.01 -18.70 -12.64
C ARG A 516 11.23 -19.58 -13.88
N LEU A 517 11.11 -19.00 -15.06
CA LEU A 517 11.51 -19.64 -16.32
C LEU A 517 12.92 -19.18 -16.71
N GLN A 518 13.73 -20.12 -17.21
CA GLN A 518 15.07 -19.79 -17.66
C GLN A 518 15.01 -19.02 -18.98
N ILE A 519 15.83 -17.99 -19.08
CA ILE A 519 16.00 -17.13 -20.25
C ILE A 519 17.42 -17.24 -20.76
N GLN A 520 17.65 -16.88 -22.02
CA GLN A 520 18.96 -16.88 -22.67
C GLN A 520 19.60 -15.49 -22.68
N THR A 521 18.78 -14.45 -22.66
CA THR A 521 19.24 -13.05 -22.64
C THR A 521 19.77 -12.67 -21.26
N ASP A 522 20.96 -12.07 -21.20
CA ASP A 522 21.67 -11.81 -19.94
C ASP A 522 21.02 -10.72 -19.07
N ARG A 523 20.40 -9.69 -19.71
CA ARG A 523 19.86 -8.52 -19.01
C ARG A 523 18.52 -8.07 -19.61
N ASN A 524 17.75 -7.33 -18.79
CA ASN A 524 16.49 -6.69 -19.19
C ASN A 524 15.38 -7.64 -19.67
N VAL A 525 15.47 -8.94 -19.37
CA VAL A 525 14.42 -9.90 -19.68
C VAL A 525 14.02 -10.67 -18.42
N LEU A 526 12.73 -10.77 -18.19
CA LEU A 526 12.15 -11.63 -17.15
C LEU A 526 11.18 -12.63 -17.80
N ALA A 527 11.15 -13.86 -17.30
CA ALA A 527 10.10 -14.81 -17.64
C ALA A 527 9.74 -15.66 -16.42
N TYR A 528 8.46 -15.81 -16.18
CA TYR A 528 7.94 -16.67 -15.12
C TYR A 528 6.57 -17.24 -15.46
N GLY A 529 6.20 -18.28 -14.73
CA GLY A 529 4.86 -18.87 -14.78
C GLY A 529 4.15 -18.76 -13.46
N ARG A 530 2.85 -18.49 -13.52
CA ARG A 530 1.89 -18.64 -12.42
C ARG A 530 0.99 -19.81 -12.74
N PHE A 531 0.82 -20.76 -11.84
CA PHE A 531 0.09 -21.97 -12.17
C PHE A 531 -0.57 -22.63 -10.97
N ASN A 532 -1.64 -23.33 -11.24
CA ASN A 532 -2.31 -24.25 -10.34
C ASN A 532 -2.63 -25.58 -11.07
N HIS A 533 -3.46 -26.44 -10.49
CA HIS A 533 -3.84 -27.70 -11.10
C HIS A 533 -4.73 -27.54 -12.35
N ARG A 534 -5.38 -26.36 -12.57
CA ARG A 534 -6.35 -26.11 -13.66
C ARG A 534 -5.75 -25.33 -14.84
N ALA A 535 -4.80 -24.45 -14.55
CA ALA A 535 -4.29 -23.53 -15.55
C ALA A 535 -2.86 -23.09 -15.27
N ALA A 536 -2.24 -22.46 -16.27
CA ALA A 536 -0.97 -21.78 -16.14
C ALA A 536 -1.00 -20.48 -16.94
N CYS A 537 -0.50 -19.39 -16.36
CA CYS A 537 -0.15 -18.17 -17.06
C CYS A 537 1.37 -18.07 -17.20
N ILE A 538 1.84 -17.59 -18.36
CA ILE A 538 3.24 -17.30 -18.62
C ILE A 538 3.35 -15.80 -18.84
N VAL A 539 4.29 -15.17 -18.16
CA VAL A 539 4.60 -13.76 -18.31
C VAL A 539 6.04 -13.62 -18.75
N ALA A 540 6.26 -12.84 -19.81
CA ALA A 540 7.60 -12.51 -20.28
C ALA A 540 7.70 -11.00 -20.54
N VAL A 541 8.74 -10.37 -19.98
CA VAL A 541 9.04 -8.94 -20.07
C VAL A 541 10.36 -8.77 -20.81
N ASN A 542 10.40 -7.87 -21.77
CA ASN A 542 11.61 -7.42 -22.43
C ASN A 542 11.78 -5.91 -22.27
N ASN A 543 12.49 -5.49 -21.25
CA ASN A 543 12.85 -4.09 -21.00
C ASN A 543 14.07 -3.61 -21.80
N ASN A 544 14.48 -4.33 -22.87
CA ASN A 544 15.49 -3.86 -23.80
C ASN A 544 14.92 -2.85 -24.80
N ALA A 545 15.75 -1.92 -25.27
CA ALA A 545 15.43 -1.05 -26.41
C ALA A 545 15.46 -1.77 -27.77
N ARG A 546 15.65 -3.10 -27.79
CA ARG A 546 15.66 -3.96 -28.99
C ARG A 546 14.80 -5.19 -28.77
N ALA A 547 14.32 -5.76 -29.87
CA ALA A 547 13.64 -7.05 -29.83
C ALA A 547 14.63 -8.17 -29.44
N VAL A 548 14.11 -9.17 -28.73
CA VAL A 548 14.83 -10.40 -28.36
C VAL A 548 13.96 -11.62 -28.62
N THR A 549 14.59 -12.75 -28.90
CA THR A 549 13.91 -14.05 -29.00
C THR A 549 14.30 -14.93 -27.83
N GLU A 550 13.31 -15.43 -27.09
CA GLU A 550 13.49 -16.32 -25.95
C GLU A 550 12.81 -17.68 -26.20
N THR A 551 13.46 -18.75 -25.77
CA THR A 551 12.88 -20.10 -25.80
C THR A 551 12.74 -20.63 -24.37
N LEU A 552 11.50 -20.70 -23.90
CA LEU A 552 11.13 -21.03 -22.52
C LEU A 552 10.77 -22.51 -22.40
N ASP A 553 11.30 -23.20 -21.40
CA ASP A 553 10.85 -24.56 -21.03
C ASP A 553 9.61 -24.44 -20.13
N VAL A 554 8.45 -24.74 -20.67
CA VAL A 554 7.15 -24.56 -20.00
C VAL A 554 6.57 -25.85 -19.42
N ARG A 555 7.28 -26.99 -19.55
CA ARG A 555 6.83 -28.30 -19.06
C ARG A 555 6.53 -28.32 -17.57
N TYR A 556 7.32 -27.57 -16.81
CA TYR A 556 7.21 -27.51 -15.34
C TYR A 556 6.00 -26.75 -14.83
N LEU A 557 5.29 -26.03 -15.72
CA LEU A 557 4.01 -25.41 -15.43
C LEU A 557 2.83 -26.39 -15.63
N GLY A 558 3.10 -27.63 -16.01
CA GLY A 558 2.08 -28.62 -16.36
C GLY A 558 1.45 -28.37 -17.74
N ILE A 559 2.19 -27.71 -18.65
CA ILE A 559 1.78 -27.48 -20.04
C ILE A 559 2.19 -28.70 -20.87
N ALA A 560 1.28 -29.17 -21.72
CA ALA A 560 1.54 -30.31 -22.58
C ALA A 560 2.71 -30.05 -23.56
N ARG A 561 3.47 -31.12 -23.91
CA ARG A 561 4.67 -30.98 -24.76
C ARG A 561 4.38 -30.41 -26.14
N ASP A 562 3.25 -30.80 -26.72
CA ASP A 562 2.81 -30.32 -28.03
C ASP A 562 1.39 -29.79 -27.89
N THR A 563 1.26 -28.48 -27.89
CA THR A 563 0.00 -27.78 -27.64
C THR A 563 0.10 -26.31 -28.08
N TYR A 564 -0.91 -25.53 -27.73
CA TYR A 564 -0.93 -24.08 -27.91
C TYR A 564 -1.23 -23.37 -26.60
N VAL A 565 -0.59 -22.23 -26.39
CA VAL A 565 -0.93 -21.24 -25.37
C VAL A 565 -1.62 -20.06 -26.04
N ARG A 566 -2.52 -19.40 -25.33
CA ARG A 566 -3.29 -18.27 -25.84
C ARG A 566 -2.77 -16.97 -25.26
N GLN A 567 -2.52 -15.98 -26.12
CA GLN A 567 -2.24 -14.62 -25.68
C GLN A 567 -3.46 -14.01 -24.98
N LEU A 568 -3.26 -13.44 -23.81
CA LEU A 568 -4.25 -12.63 -23.10
C LEU A 568 -4.01 -11.14 -23.35
N LEU A 569 -2.72 -10.74 -23.40
CA LEU A 569 -2.29 -9.37 -23.63
C LEU A 569 -0.87 -9.35 -24.15
N ILE A 570 -0.57 -8.39 -25.01
CA ILE A 570 0.78 -7.92 -25.33
C ILE A 570 0.82 -6.40 -25.26
N SER A 571 1.84 -5.83 -24.59
CA SER A 571 2.15 -4.41 -24.61
C SER A 571 3.52 -4.17 -25.23
N THR A 572 3.66 -3.09 -25.98
CA THR A 572 4.89 -2.67 -26.66
C THR A 572 5.02 -1.15 -26.58
N ALA A 573 6.11 -0.57 -27.06
CA ALA A 573 6.27 0.88 -27.17
C ALA A 573 5.16 1.58 -28.00
N LYS A 574 4.43 0.83 -28.84
CA LYS A 574 3.36 1.38 -29.69
C LYS A 574 1.95 1.33 -29.09
N GLY A 575 1.82 0.80 -27.88
CA GLY A 575 0.53 0.56 -27.22
C GLY A 575 0.36 -0.90 -26.83
N TYR A 576 -0.87 -1.33 -26.56
CA TYR A 576 -1.14 -2.70 -26.15
C TYR A 576 -2.33 -3.30 -26.90
N GLU A 577 -2.40 -4.63 -26.91
CA GLU A 577 -3.47 -5.40 -27.54
C GLU A 577 -3.88 -6.60 -26.67
N THR A 578 -5.18 -6.90 -26.66
CA THR A 578 -5.77 -8.07 -26.00
C THR A 578 -6.22 -9.14 -27.00
N THR A 579 -5.77 -9.05 -28.23
CA THR A 579 -6.13 -10.00 -29.30
C THR A 579 -5.65 -11.40 -28.96
N ALA A 580 -6.56 -12.36 -28.99
CA ALA A 580 -6.28 -13.75 -28.66
C ALA A 580 -5.54 -14.44 -29.83
N ILE A 581 -4.21 -14.53 -29.71
CA ILE A 581 -3.36 -15.27 -30.67
C ILE A 581 -2.93 -16.59 -30.01
N GLN A 582 -2.91 -17.66 -30.79
CA GLN A 582 -2.38 -18.95 -30.36
C GLN A 582 -0.91 -19.09 -30.71
N MET A 583 -0.07 -19.45 -29.74
CA MET A 583 1.34 -19.71 -29.93
C MET A 583 1.65 -21.18 -29.65
N ALA A 584 2.42 -21.78 -30.54
CA ALA A 584 2.73 -23.21 -30.48
C ALA A 584 3.77 -23.51 -29.39
N VAL A 585 3.48 -24.50 -28.58
CA VAL A 585 4.46 -25.18 -27.73
C VAL A 585 4.88 -26.45 -28.47
N ARG A 586 6.18 -26.66 -28.64
CA ARG A 586 6.76 -27.83 -29.31
C ARG A 586 7.80 -28.47 -28.40
N ASP A 587 7.69 -29.78 -28.19
CA ASP A 587 8.53 -30.52 -27.25
C ASP A 587 8.67 -29.85 -25.88
N GLY A 588 7.58 -29.23 -25.39
CA GLY A 588 7.54 -28.51 -24.11
C GLY A 588 8.26 -27.17 -24.08
N LYS A 589 8.64 -26.66 -25.25
CA LYS A 589 9.30 -25.37 -25.42
C LYS A 589 8.39 -24.38 -26.12
N LEU A 590 8.39 -23.15 -25.63
CA LEU A 590 7.70 -22.00 -26.18
C LEU A 590 8.73 -20.97 -26.63
N THR A 591 8.76 -20.66 -27.92
CA THR A 591 9.62 -19.60 -28.46
C THR A 591 8.79 -18.33 -28.63
N LEU A 592 9.30 -17.22 -28.08
CA LEU A 592 8.68 -15.90 -28.09
C LEU A 592 9.62 -14.89 -28.76
N ASP A 593 9.12 -14.19 -29.76
CA ASP A 593 9.75 -12.98 -30.27
C ASP A 593 9.18 -11.79 -29.49
N LEU A 594 9.97 -11.22 -28.59
CA LEU A 594 9.59 -10.12 -27.71
C LEU A 594 10.06 -8.80 -28.31
N PRO A 595 9.16 -7.91 -28.74
CA PRO A 595 9.54 -6.58 -29.21
C PRO A 595 10.32 -5.78 -28.17
N ALA A 596 10.94 -4.68 -28.57
CA ALA A 596 11.54 -3.73 -27.62
C ALA A 596 10.48 -3.19 -26.66
N ARG A 597 10.83 -3.02 -25.38
CA ARG A 597 9.95 -2.48 -24.34
C ARG A 597 8.57 -3.14 -24.38
N SER A 598 8.54 -4.44 -24.07
CA SER A 598 7.31 -5.22 -24.21
C SER A 598 7.08 -6.17 -23.04
N VAL A 599 5.81 -6.44 -22.79
CA VAL A 599 5.37 -7.52 -21.90
C VAL A 599 4.28 -8.32 -22.59
N ILE A 600 4.34 -9.65 -22.43
CA ILE A 600 3.31 -10.57 -22.93
C ILE A 600 2.79 -11.43 -21.78
N VAL A 601 1.46 -11.60 -21.75
CA VAL A 601 0.77 -12.50 -20.81
C VAL A 601 0.05 -13.57 -21.62
N LEU A 602 0.37 -14.83 -21.35
CA LEU A 602 -0.16 -15.99 -22.06
C LEU A 602 -0.86 -16.92 -21.08
N LYS A 603 -1.86 -17.65 -21.54
CA LYS A 603 -2.62 -18.63 -20.74
C LYS A 603 -2.65 -20.00 -21.41
N TYR A 604 -2.56 -21.01 -20.56
CA TYR A 604 -2.84 -22.40 -20.88
C TYR A 604 -3.89 -22.95 -19.92
N VAL A 605 -4.98 -23.51 -20.46
CA VAL A 605 -5.98 -24.25 -19.68
C VAL A 605 -5.65 -25.73 -19.76
N LYS A 606 -5.42 -26.36 -18.61
CA LYS A 606 -5.10 -27.78 -18.51
C LYS A 606 -6.35 -28.60 -18.85
N LYS A 607 -6.20 -29.61 -19.69
CA LYS A 607 -7.30 -30.56 -19.94
C LYS A 607 -7.51 -31.39 -18.68
N GLU A 608 -8.74 -31.48 -18.22
CA GLU A 608 -9.11 -32.48 -17.22
C GLU A 608 -8.87 -33.86 -17.85
N THR A 609 -7.80 -34.52 -17.44
CA THR A 609 -7.62 -35.94 -17.74
C THR A 609 -8.48 -36.70 -16.75
N GLN A 610 -9.39 -37.52 -17.23
CA GLN A 610 -10.18 -38.48 -16.40
C GLN A 610 -9.31 -39.51 -15.67
N ASP A 611 -8.03 -39.56 -16.03
CA ASP A 611 -7.00 -40.36 -15.38
C ASP A 611 -5.90 -39.42 -14.90
N PRO A 612 -5.61 -39.30 -13.58
CA PRO A 612 -4.43 -38.65 -13.08
C PRO A 612 -3.19 -39.51 -13.40
N GLY A 613 -3.04 -39.94 -14.66
CA GLY A 613 -1.88 -40.65 -15.12
C GLY A 613 -0.63 -39.95 -14.62
N TYR A 614 0.18 -40.64 -13.88
CA TYR A 614 1.45 -40.18 -13.34
C TYR A 614 2.28 -39.54 -14.46
N VAL A 615 2.21 -38.22 -14.60
CA VAL A 615 3.16 -37.48 -15.42
C VAL A 615 4.48 -37.54 -14.70
N LYS A 616 5.44 -38.29 -15.21
CA LYS A 616 6.83 -38.27 -14.71
C LYS A 616 7.41 -36.89 -14.98
N TYR A 617 7.19 -35.92 -14.09
CA TYR A 617 7.89 -34.65 -14.13
C TYR A 617 9.34 -34.89 -13.69
N ARG A 618 10.29 -34.67 -14.60
CA ARG A 618 11.66 -34.38 -14.19
C ARG A 618 11.71 -32.91 -13.84
N PHE A 619 11.80 -32.60 -12.55
CA PHE A 619 12.05 -31.24 -12.11
C PHE A 619 13.47 -30.83 -12.51
N PRO A 620 13.69 -29.56 -12.94
CA PRO A 620 15.05 -29.10 -13.18
C PRO A 620 15.86 -29.22 -11.90
N GLU A 621 17.07 -29.77 -12.03
CA GLU A 621 18.05 -29.68 -10.96
C GLU A 621 18.63 -28.28 -11.03
N PHE A 622 18.31 -27.45 -10.08
CA PHE A 622 18.97 -26.15 -9.93
C PHE A 622 20.36 -26.42 -9.30
N THR A 623 21.40 -26.23 -10.06
CA THR A 623 22.80 -26.24 -9.62
C THR A 623 23.19 -24.89 -9.05
#